data_cee345119915a8830e39cee9dcead3e1
#
_entry.id   cee345119915a8830e39cee9dcead3e1
#
_cell.length_a   1.000
_cell.length_b   1.000
_cell.length_c   1.000
_cell.angle_alpha   90.00
_cell.angle_beta   90.00
_cell.angle_gamma   90.00
#
_symmetry.space_group_name_H-M   'P 1'
#
loop_
_entity.id
_entity.type
_entity.pdbx_description
1 polymer ?
#
loop_
_entity_poly.entity_id
_entity_poly.type
_entity_poly.pdbx_seq_one_letter_code
_entity_poly.pdbx_strand_id
1 'polypeptide(L)'
;MILGLDVGGTQTDTVLIEGTDVLVETKTPTGEDLLTTLREALEKTLADIDPARISRMAFSTTMATNAIAQDNLDNAGMIVSAGPGMNPDWFSVGPSYHVVKGCLDHQGLEALPLNKESVLNAGARIREKGIHTIGIVGKFSVHNPAHEEQIQEWVGTGFSHIALGHQVSGILNFPRRITTTYLNAALYGLHHKFSDSLTRILDEKGLRSPRFLLKPDGGTMELDKTIRTPARTAQSGPAASVMGALALDGCKGTTLVLDIGGTTTDMSVVLEGVPLRAPYGIRLGPFRTLIRSLLTLSLIHI
;
A
#
# COMPACT_ATOMS: atom_id res chain seq x y z
N MET A 1 -1.45 -27.37 1.49
CA MET A 1 -1.37 -26.49 2.68
C MET A 1 -1.28 -25.03 2.26
N ILE A 2 -1.68 -24.10 3.11
CA ILE A 2 -1.57 -22.64 2.93
C ILE A 2 -0.68 -22.09 4.05
N LEU A 3 0.33 -21.32 3.70
CA LEU A 3 1.17 -20.60 4.64
C LEU A 3 0.67 -19.16 4.77
N GLY A 4 0.29 -18.77 5.98
CA GLY A 4 -0.02 -17.39 6.36
C GLY A 4 1.14 -16.77 7.14
N LEU A 5 1.45 -15.48 6.89
CA LEU A 5 2.48 -14.75 7.60
C LEU A 5 2.05 -13.30 7.77
N ASP A 6 1.95 -12.84 9.02
CA ASP A 6 1.70 -11.45 9.37
C ASP A 6 2.94 -10.80 9.97
N VAL A 7 3.44 -9.76 9.32
CA VAL A 7 4.61 -9.01 9.75
C VAL A 7 4.17 -7.76 10.49
N GLY A 8 4.00 -7.90 11.79
CA GLY A 8 3.69 -6.79 12.69
C GLY A 8 4.94 -6.01 13.12
N GLY A 9 4.73 -4.86 13.74
CA GLY A 9 5.84 -4.00 14.22
C GLY A 9 6.60 -4.57 15.42
N THR A 10 5.96 -5.38 16.26
CA THR A 10 6.53 -5.99 17.47
C THR A 10 6.65 -7.50 17.38
N GLN A 11 5.83 -8.14 16.58
CA GLN A 11 5.70 -9.58 16.48
C GLN A 11 5.38 -9.98 15.04
N THR A 12 5.97 -11.07 14.60
CA THR A 12 5.68 -11.73 13.32
C THR A 12 5.01 -13.07 13.63
N ASP A 13 3.80 -13.22 13.14
CA ASP A 13 2.99 -14.43 13.31
C ASP A 13 3.01 -15.26 12.04
N THR A 14 3.18 -16.58 12.16
CA THR A 14 3.08 -17.51 11.04
C THR A 14 2.12 -18.63 11.35
N VAL A 15 1.38 -19.05 10.35
CA VAL A 15 0.40 -20.14 10.45
C VAL A 15 0.47 -21.03 9.22
N LEU A 16 0.35 -22.35 9.44
CA LEU A 16 0.19 -23.33 8.39
C LEU A 16 -1.18 -23.99 8.52
N ILE A 17 -1.97 -23.94 7.45
CA ILE A 17 -3.35 -24.42 7.43
C ILE A 17 -3.51 -25.49 6.35
N GLU A 18 -4.24 -26.57 6.68
CA GLU A 18 -4.70 -27.57 5.72
C GLU A 18 -6.21 -27.76 5.84
N GLY A 19 -6.95 -27.36 4.79
CA GLY A 19 -8.41 -27.27 4.86
C GLY A 19 -8.85 -26.20 5.88
N THR A 20 -9.49 -26.63 6.97
CA THR A 20 -9.90 -25.79 8.10
C THR A 20 -8.99 -25.93 9.32
N ASP A 21 -8.04 -26.85 9.28
CA ASP A 21 -7.23 -27.20 10.43
C ASP A 21 -5.94 -26.37 10.46
N VAL A 22 -5.64 -25.80 11.60
CA VAL A 22 -4.36 -25.13 11.89
C VAL A 22 -3.37 -26.21 12.31
N LEU A 23 -2.37 -26.48 11.47
CA LEU A 23 -1.35 -27.49 11.73
C LEU A 23 -0.21 -26.96 12.60
N VAL A 24 0.23 -25.74 12.33
CA VAL A 24 1.33 -25.06 13.03
C VAL A 24 0.98 -23.60 13.17
N GLU A 25 1.21 -23.04 14.35
CA GLU A 25 1.26 -21.60 14.58
C GLU A 25 2.53 -21.24 15.33
N THR A 26 3.16 -20.14 14.92
CA THR A 26 4.35 -19.65 15.63
C THR A 26 4.30 -18.12 15.75
N LYS A 27 4.91 -17.63 16.82
CA LYS A 27 5.10 -16.22 17.09
C LYS A 27 6.58 -15.94 17.25
N THR A 28 7.07 -14.95 16.54
CA THR A 28 8.49 -14.56 16.58
C THR A 28 8.55 -13.04 16.83
N PRO A 29 9.32 -12.56 17.83
CA PRO A 29 9.51 -11.13 18.01
C PRO A 29 10.07 -10.50 16.73
N THR A 30 9.51 -9.37 16.29
CA THR A 30 10.03 -8.65 15.14
C THR A 30 11.24 -7.84 15.58
N GLY A 31 12.43 -8.21 15.07
CA GLY A 31 13.69 -7.51 15.31
C GLY A 31 13.91 -6.36 14.32
N GLU A 32 15.02 -5.63 14.51
CA GLU A 32 15.42 -4.56 13.59
C GLU A 32 15.76 -5.09 12.18
N ASP A 33 16.33 -6.30 12.11
CA ASP A 33 16.58 -6.98 10.83
C ASP A 33 15.40 -7.88 10.47
N LEU A 34 14.62 -7.39 9.52
CA LEU A 34 13.47 -8.11 8.98
C LEU A 34 13.83 -9.46 8.36
N LEU A 35 14.99 -9.55 7.70
CA LEU A 35 15.44 -10.79 7.07
C LEU A 35 15.65 -11.91 8.11
N THR A 36 16.31 -11.57 9.21
CA THR A 36 16.53 -12.50 10.32
C THR A 36 15.20 -12.93 10.94
N THR A 37 14.30 -11.96 11.20
CA THR A 37 12.96 -12.27 11.74
C THR A 37 12.17 -13.24 10.85
N LEU A 38 12.13 -12.96 9.55
CA LEU A 38 11.41 -13.81 8.58
C LEU A 38 12.02 -15.20 8.49
N ARG A 39 13.36 -15.30 8.52
CA ARG A 39 14.07 -16.58 8.50
C ARG A 39 13.72 -17.43 9.72
N GLU A 40 13.82 -16.85 10.92
CA GLU A 40 13.49 -17.55 12.16
C GLU A 40 12.03 -18.00 12.21
N ALA A 41 11.10 -17.13 11.80
CA ALA A 41 9.68 -17.43 11.76
C ALA A 41 9.38 -18.61 10.83
N LEU A 42 9.93 -18.60 9.62
CA LEU A 42 9.77 -19.66 8.64
C LEU A 42 10.48 -20.96 9.06
N GLU A 43 11.66 -20.89 9.68
CA GLU A 43 12.37 -22.09 10.19
C GLU A 43 11.54 -22.80 11.26
N LYS A 44 10.97 -22.06 12.19
CA LYS A 44 10.09 -22.63 13.23
C LYS A 44 8.83 -23.27 12.64
N THR A 45 8.23 -22.60 11.65
CA THR A 45 6.95 -23.07 11.06
C THR A 45 7.13 -24.26 10.12
N LEU A 46 8.29 -24.35 9.45
CA LEU A 46 8.56 -25.35 8.41
C LEU A 46 9.49 -26.48 8.88
N ALA A 47 9.80 -26.58 10.18
CA ALA A 47 10.82 -27.51 10.69
C ALA A 47 10.63 -28.97 10.18
N ASP A 48 9.39 -29.46 10.13
CA ASP A 48 9.04 -30.82 9.71
C ASP A 48 8.12 -30.84 8.47
N ILE A 49 8.09 -29.74 7.68
CA ILE A 49 7.18 -29.57 6.58
C ILE A 49 7.95 -29.57 5.25
N ASP A 50 7.55 -30.42 4.32
CA ASP A 50 8.02 -30.35 2.94
C ASP A 50 7.46 -29.06 2.25
N PRO A 51 8.33 -28.13 1.83
CA PRO A 51 7.91 -26.91 1.13
C PRO A 51 7.05 -27.15 -0.12
N ALA A 52 7.21 -28.31 -0.78
CA ALA A 52 6.42 -28.67 -1.96
C ALA A 52 4.93 -28.90 -1.65
N ARG A 53 4.57 -29.17 -0.40
CA ARG A 53 3.17 -29.32 0.05
C ARG A 53 2.44 -27.98 0.20
N ILE A 54 3.17 -26.86 0.23
CA ILE A 54 2.57 -25.52 0.32
C ILE A 54 2.07 -25.14 -1.07
N SER A 55 0.78 -24.95 -1.22
CA SER A 55 0.13 -24.62 -2.51
C SER A 55 -0.10 -23.11 -2.70
N ARG A 56 -0.08 -22.34 -1.60
CA ARG A 56 -0.33 -20.89 -1.59
C ARG A 56 0.29 -20.24 -0.37
N MET A 57 0.71 -19.00 -0.53
CA MET A 57 1.21 -18.16 0.57
C MET A 57 0.43 -16.84 0.61
N ALA A 58 0.05 -16.41 1.82
CA ALA A 58 -0.66 -15.17 2.08
C ALA A 58 0.07 -14.35 3.15
N PHE A 59 0.31 -13.07 2.84
CA PHE A 59 1.06 -12.17 3.70
C PHE A 59 0.22 -10.96 4.09
N SER A 60 0.41 -10.47 5.32
CA SER A 60 0.00 -9.15 5.76
C SER A 60 1.17 -8.42 6.41
N THR A 61 1.09 -7.10 6.48
CA THR A 61 2.14 -6.28 7.09
C THR A 61 1.61 -4.96 7.59
N THR A 62 2.13 -4.50 8.71
CA THR A 62 1.85 -3.17 9.26
C THR A 62 2.87 -2.11 8.85
N MET A 63 3.88 -2.47 8.02
CA MET A 63 5.01 -1.58 7.68
C MET A 63 4.56 -0.25 7.06
N ALA A 64 3.68 -0.28 6.06
CA ALA A 64 3.18 0.94 5.42
C ALA A 64 2.36 1.80 6.39
N THR A 65 1.53 1.19 7.22
CA THR A 65 0.74 1.88 8.25
C THR A 65 1.64 2.54 9.27
N ASN A 66 2.63 1.82 9.78
CA ASN A 66 3.58 2.31 10.77
C ASN A 66 4.46 3.43 10.20
N ALA A 67 4.96 3.30 8.97
CA ALA A 67 5.75 4.35 8.32
C ALA A 67 4.97 5.66 8.20
N ILE A 68 3.68 5.59 7.84
CA ILE A 68 2.82 6.77 7.76
C ILE A 68 2.51 7.34 9.16
N ALA A 69 2.23 6.49 10.14
CA ALA A 69 1.89 6.93 11.49
C ALA A 69 3.07 7.58 12.23
N GLN A 70 4.28 7.12 11.97
CA GLN A 70 5.52 7.59 12.59
C GLN A 70 6.22 8.68 11.78
N ASP A 71 5.60 9.16 10.68
CA ASP A 71 6.20 10.14 9.75
C ASP A 71 7.57 9.68 9.21
N ASN A 72 7.73 8.37 9.04
CA ASN A 72 8.95 7.74 8.52
C ASN A 72 8.78 7.33 7.05
N LEU A 73 8.42 8.31 6.23
CA LEU A 73 8.24 8.18 4.79
C LEU A 73 9.51 8.59 4.04
N ASP A 74 9.81 7.90 2.94
CA ASP A 74 10.86 8.37 2.03
C ASP A 74 10.46 9.70 1.41
N ASN A 75 11.45 10.55 1.14
CA ASN A 75 11.22 11.79 0.42
C ASN A 75 10.74 11.50 -1.00
N ALA A 76 9.55 11.97 -1.33
CA ALA A 76 8.98 11.88 -2.67
C ALA A 76 8.61 13.27 -3.21
N GLY A 77 8.81 13.47 -4.51
CA GLY A 77 8.39 14.67 -5.21
C GLY A 77 7.02 14.50 -5.87
N MET A 78 6.37 15.63 -6.17
CA MET A 78 5.10 15.63 -6.88
C MET A 78 5.15 16.57 -8.09
N ILE A 79 4.64 16.10 -9.24
CA ILE A 79 4.39 16.90 -10.43
C ILE A 79 2.88 16.85 -10.71
N VAL A 80 2.24 18.02 -10.73
CA VAL A 80 0.78 18.11 -10.79
C VAL A 80 0.33 18.99 -11.95
N SER A 81 -0.56 18.46 -12.80
CA SER A 81 -1.25 19.17 -13.87
C SER A 81 -2.70 19.40 -13.46
N ALA A 82 -3.05 20.63 -13.05
CA ALA A 82 -4.33 20.91 -12.41
C ALA A 82 -5.36 21.58 -13.31
N GLY A 83 -4.97 22.61 -14.05
CA GLY A 83 -5.90 23.44 -14.79
C GLY A 83 -6.77 24.36 -13.91
N PRO A 84 -7.77 25.02 -14.48
CA PRO A 84 -8.59 26.02 -13.80
C PRO A 84 -9.49 25.41 -12.72
N GLY A 85 -10.02 26.28 -11.87
CA GLY A 85 -10.99 26.00 -10.82
C GLY A 85 -10.38 25.86 -9.44
N MET A 86 -9.99 24.67 -9.04
CA MET A 86 -9.42 24.42 -7.71
C MET A 86 -7.94 24.79 -7.68
N ASN A 87 -7.52 25.58 -6.70
CA ASN A 87 -6.09 25.90 -6.52
C ASN A 87 -5.35 24.63 -6.04
N PRO A 88 -4.41 24.10 -6.86
CA PRO A 88 -3.69 22.87 -6.53
C PRO A 88 -2.71 23.03 -5.35
N ASP A 89 -2.27 24.24 -5.03
CA ASP A 89 -1.33 24.51 -3.92
C ASP A 89 -1.96 24.22 -2.56
N TRP A 90 -3.30 24.24 -2.45
CA TRP A 90 -4.01 23.83 -1.24
C TRP A 90 -3.83 22.35 -0.90
N PHE A 91 -3.38 21.56 -1.84
CA PHE A 91 -3.16 20.10 -1.71
C PHE A 91 -1.68 19.76 -1.78
N SER A 92 -0.84 20.74 -1.58
CA SER A 92 0.61 20.54 -1.53
C SER A 92 0.96 19.48 -0.48
N VAL A 93 1.78 18.52 -0.87
CA VAL A 93 2.20 17.39 -0.04
C VAL A 93 3.64 17.01 -0.38
N GLY A 94 4.37 16.59 0.66
CA GLY A 94 5.77 16.20 0.53
C GLY A 94 6.75 17.39 0.41
N PRO A 95 8.06 17.10 0.36
CA PRO A 95 9.12 18.12 0.40
C PRO A 95 9.33 18.87 -0.92
N SER A 96 8.74 18.39 -2.03
CA SER A 96 8.93 18.97 -3.36
C SER A 96 7.68 18.78 -4.22
N TYR A 97 6.83 19.81 -4.24
CA TYR A 97 5.56 19.81 -4.95
C TYR A 97 5.58 20.88 -6.04
N HIS A 98 5.29 20.47 -7.28
CA HIS A 98 5.38 21.37 -8.44
C HIS A 98 4.13 21.27 -9.30
N VAL A 99 3.48 22.41 -9.51
CA VAL A 99 2.37 22.55 -10.46
C VAL A 99 2.94 22.95 -11.82
N VAL A 100 2.63 22.15 -12.84
CA VAL A 100 3.08 22.41 -14.22
C VAL A 100 1.96 22.99 -15.09
N LYS A 101 2.35 23.73 -16.12
CA LYS A 101 1.42 24.32 -17.09
C LYS A 101 0.91 23.23 -18.04
N GLY A 102 -0.39 23.24 -18.27
CA GLY A 102 -1.10 22.27 -19.11
C GLY A 102 -2.28 21.66 -18.36
N CYS A 103 -3.37 21.34 -19.03
CA CYS A 103 -4.52 20.72 -18.38
C CYS A 103 -5.46 20.02 -19.38
N LEU A 104 -6.17 19.03 -18.85
CA LEU A 104 -7.33 18.44 -19.48
C LEU A 104 -8.61 19.07 -18.90
N ASP A 105 -9.68 19.10 -19.68
CA ASP A 105 -11.00 19.45 -19.21
C ASP A 105 -11.71 18.26 -18.52
N HIS A 106 -12.94 18.49 -18.06
CA HIS A 106 -13.73 17.49 -17.36
C HIS A 106 -14.16 16.29 -18.24
N GLN A 107 -14.04 16.40 -19.55
CA GLN A 107 -14.30 15.31 -20.50
C GLN A 107 -13.02 14.54 -20.85
N GLY A 108 -11.87 14.99 -20.37
CA GLY A 108 -10.56 14.41 -20.70
C GLY A 108 -9.97 14.93 -22.01
N LEU A 109 -10.52 16.00 -22.58
CA LEU A 109 -9.96 16.66 -23.76
C LEU A 109 -8.85 17.64 -23.33
N GLU A 110 -7.83 17.78 -24.16
CA GLU A 110 -6.74 18.72 -23.90
C GLU A 110 -7.25 20.16 -24.07
N ALA A 111 -7.40 20.85 -22.93
CA ALA A 111 -7.78 22.26 -22.90
C ALA A 111 -6.56 23.20 -23.03
N LEU A 112 -5.42 22.75 -22.52
CA LEU A 112 -4.14 23.45 -22.65
C LEU A 112 -3.02 22.39 -22.74
N PRO A 113 -2.18 22.40 -23.80
CA PRO A 113 -1.08 21.45 -23.92
C PRO A 113 -0.06 21.63 -22.81
N LEU A 114 0.60 20.51 -22.44
CA LEU A 114 1.65 20.54 -21.43
C LEU A 114 2.84 21.41 -21.91
N ASN A 115 3.32 22.25 -21.03
CA ASN A 115 4.55 22.99 -21.26
C ASN A 115 5.75 22.15 -20.85
N LYS A 116 6.50 21.65 -21.85
CA LYS A 116 7.65 20.75 -21.64
C LYS A 116 8.71 21.36 -20.74
N GLU A 117 9.00 22.64 -20.90
CA GLU A 117 10.00 23.33 -20.08
C GLU A 117 9.61 23.36 -18.61
N SER A 118 8.34 23.66 -18.29
CA SER A 118 7.85 23.65 -16.90
C SER A 118 7.96 22.27 -16.27
N VAL A 119 7.72 21.19 -17.03
CA VAL A 119 7.83 19.79 -16.58
C VAL A 119 9.30 19.42 -16.33
N LEU A 120 10.19 19.72 -17.26
CA LEU A 120 11.62 19.42 -17.11
C LEU A 120 12.24 20.19 -15.94
N ASN A 121 11.86 21.45 -15.75
CA ASN A 121 12.30 22.27 -14.62
C ASN A 121 11.78 21.71 -13.28
N ALA A 122 10.54 21.24 -13.22
CA ALA A 122 10.01 20.56 -12.03
C ALA A 122 10.81 19.31 -11.70
N GLY A 123 11.04 18.45 -12.70
CA GLY A 123 11.85 17.24 -12.54
C GLY A 123 13.29 17.53 -12.08
N ALA A 124 13.93 18.58 -12.64
CA ALA A 124 15.28 18.99 -12.23
C ALA A 124 15.33 19.44 -10.77
N ARG A 125 14.41 20.32 -10.34
CA ARG A 125 14.33 20.80 -8.95
C ARG A 125 14.08 19.68 -7.93
N ILE A 126 13.31 18.66 -8.31
CA ILE A 126 13.10 17.48 -7.46
C ILE A 126 14.41 16.70 -7.29
N ARG A 127 15.13 16.45 -8.41
CA ARG A 127 16.43 15.77 -8.38
C ARG A 127 17.51 16.52 -7.62
N GLU A 128 17.56 17.85 -7.74
CA GLU A 128 18.49 18.71 -6.98
C GLU A 128 18.34 18.56 -5.47
N LYS A 129 17.15 18.17 -4.99
CA LYS A 129 16.90 17.82 -3.58
C LYS A 129 17.28 16.39 -3.20
N GLY A 130 17.89 15.62 -4.10
CA GLY A 130 18.22 14.22 -3.88
C GLY A 130 17.01 13.28 -3.83
N ILE A 131 15.88 13.71 -4.39
CA ILE A 131 14.64 12.90 -4.39
C ILE A 131 14.61 12.03 -5.65
N HIS A 132 14.45 10.72 -5.44
CA HIS A 132 14.53 9.71 -6.51
C HIS A 132 13.18 9.06 -6.85
N THR A 133 12.13 9.36 -6.10
CA THR A 133 10.77 8.86 -6.36
C THR A 133 9.80 10.01 -6.54
N ILE A 134 8.88 9.91 -7.50
CA ILE A 134 7.89 10.95 -7.75
C ILE A 134 6.48 10.39 -7.95
N GLY A 135 5.50 11.22 -7.61
CA GLY A 135 4.12 11.06 -8.03
C GLY A 135 3.76 12.07 -9.12
N ILE A 136 3.04 11.63 -10.13
CA ILE A 136 2.52 12.48 -11.20
C ILE A 136 1.00 12.39 -11.18
N VAL A 137 0.31 13.55 -11.13
CA VAL A 137 -1.15 13.60 -11.07
C VAL A 137 -1.73 14.67 -11.97
N GLY A 138 -2.55 14.24 -12.93
CA GLY A 138 -3.39 15.13 -13.73
C GLY A 138 -4.81 15.21 -13.14
N LYS A 139 -5.46 16.39 -13.18
CA LYS A 139 -6.78 16.59 -12.56
C LYS A 139 -7.84 15.62 -13.10
N PHE A 140 -7.89 15.40 -14.39
CA PHE A 140 -8.83 14.53 -15.07
C PHE A 140 -8.18 13.32 -15.75
N SER A 141 -6.98 12.94 -15.29
CA SER A 141 -6.22 11.80 -15.83
C SER A 141 -6.94 10.44 -15.72
N VAL A 142 -7.97 10.36 -14.91
CA VAL A 142 -8.85 9.17 -14.85
C VAL A 142 -9.64 8.99 -16.16
N HIS A 143 -9.97 10.09 -16.84
CA HIS A 143 -10.64 10.05 -18.15
C HIS A 143 -9.66 9.92 -19.31
N ASN A 144 -8.49 10.57 -19.17
CA ASN A 144 -7.42 10.55 -20.17
C ASN A 144 -6.07 10.65 -19.50
N PRO A 145 -5.24 9.58 -19.49
CA PRO A 145 -3.95 9.55 -18.82
C PRO A 145 -2.84 10.29 -19.57
N ALA A 146 -3.08 10.77 -20.79
CA ALA A 146 -2.06 11.26 -21.72
C ALA A 146 -1.09 12.28 -21.09
N HIS A 147 -1.57 13.23 -20.26
CA HIS A 147 -0.69 14.17 -19.60
C HIS A 147 0.21 13.53 -18.54
N GLU A 148 -0.28 12.58 -17.74
CA GLU A 148 0.56 11.86 -16.78
C GLU A 148 1.63 11.03 -17.50
N GLU A 149 1.27 10.34 -18.57
CA GLU A 149 2.17 9.53 -19.39
C GLU A 149 3.23 10.39 -20.11
N GLN A 150 2.82 11.54 -20.66
CA GLN A 150 3.73 12.47 -21.32
C GLN A 150 4.72 13.11 -20.33
N ILE A 151 4.27 13.46 -19.11
CA ILE A 151 5.16 13.92 -18.05
C ILE A 151 6.14 12.81 -17.68
N GLN A 152 5.68 11.57 -17.52
CA GLN A 152 6.55 10.42 -17.25
C GLN A 152 7.60 10.23 -18.35
N GLU A 153 7.22 10.31 -19.61
CA GLU A 153 8.14 10.18 -20.76
C GLU A 153 9.26 11.24 -20.68
N TRP A 154 8.90 12.50 -20.37
CA TRP A 154 9.88 13.59 -20.37
C TRP A 154 10.84 13.58 -19.18
N VAL A 155 10.43 13.08 -18.02
CA VAL A 155 11.27 13.08 -16.80
C VAL A 155 11.79 11.69 -16.41
N GLY A 156 11.31 10.62 -17.04
CA GLY A 156 11.37 9.24 -16.56
C GLY A 156 12.76 8.70 -16.26
N THR A 157 13.76 9.04 -17.06
CA THR A 157 15.12 8.50 -16.90
C THR A 157 15.86 9.00 -15.65
N GLY A 158 15.27 9.94 -14.92
CA GLY A 158 15.90 10.57 -13.74
C GLY A 158 15.37 10.08 -12.40
N PHE A 159 14.41 9.13 -12.37
CA PHE A 159 13.77 8.66 -11.14
C PHE A 159 13.75 7.13 -11.07
N SER A 160 13.97 6.60 -9.87
CA SER A 160 13.94 5.14 -9.61
C SER A 160 12.51 4.59 -9.62
N HIS A 161 11.52 5.43 -9.28
CA HIS A 161 10.11 5.08 -9.34
C HIS A 161 9.23 6.29 -9.65
N ILE A 162 8.21 6.04 -10.48
CA ILE A 162 7.19 7.04 -10.85
C ILE A 162 5.80 6.44 -10.60
N ALA A 163 5.07 7.04 -9.68
CA ALA A 163 3.67 6.69 -9.43
C ALA A 163 2.75 7.58 -10.27
N LEU A 164 1.92 6.99 -11.12
CA LEU A 164 0.92 7.70 -11.92
C LEU A 164 -0.44 7.69 -11.24
N GLY A 165 -1.05 8.86 -11.08
CA GLY A 165 -2.29 9.04 -10.34
C GLY A 165 -3.45 8.18 -10.89
N HIS A 166 -3.59 8.06 -12.21
CA HIS A 166 -4.62 7.23 -12.83
C HIS A 166 -4.43 5.72 -12.58
N GLN A 167 -3.18 5.25 -12.38
CA GLN A 167 -2.88 3.85 -12.04
C GLN A 167 -3.08 3.57 -10.55
N VAL A 168 -2.77 4.56 -9.70
CA VAL A 168 -2.95 4.45 -8.25
C VAL A 168 -4.44 4.43 -7.89
N SER A 169 -5.27 5.25 -8.55
CA SER A 169 -6.72 5.27 -8.33
C SER A 169 -7.48 5.75 -9.56
N GLY A 170 -8.48 4.96 -9.98
CA GLY A 170 -9.43 5.31 -11.03
C GLY A 170 -10.61 6.16 -10.55
N ILE A 171 -10.56 6.79 -9.37
CA ILE A 171 -11.64 7.59 -8.82
C ILE A 171 -11.38 9.08 -9.07
N LEU A 172 -12.42 9.78 -9.56
CA LEU A 172 -12.41 11.23 -9.66
C LEU A 172 -12.45 11.86 -8.26
N ASN A 173 -11.33 12.16 -7.70
CA ASN A 173 -11.17 12.99 -6.52
C ASN A 173 -9.73 13.50 -6.53
N PHE A 174 -9.52 14.59 -7.20
CA PHE A 174 -8.20 15.14 -7.46
C PHE A 174 -7.36 15.34 -6.18
N PRO A 175 -7.87 15.98 -5.10
CA PRO A 175 -7.09 16.16 -3.88
C PRO A 175 -6.64 14.84 -3.25
N ARG A 176 -7.56 13.88 -3.09
CA ARG A 176 -7.21 12.58 -2.51
C ARG A 176 -6.33 11.75 -3.43
N ARG A 177 -6.43 11.92 -4.76
CA ARG A 177 -5.53 11.25 -5.70
C ARG A 177 -4.10 11.79 -5.59
N ILE A 178 -3.91 13.12 -5.41
CA ILE A 178 -2.60 13.70 -5.10
C ILE A 178 -2.00 13.03 -3.88
N THR A 179 -2.73 13.02 -2.78
CA THR A 179 -2.26 12.42 -1.51
C THR A 179 -1.95 10.93 -1.64
N THR A 180 -2.84 10.18 -2.32
CA THR A 180 -2.63 8.72 -2.49
C THR A 180 -1.42 8.43 -3.36
N THR A 181 -1.22 9.21 -4.42
CA THR A 181 -0.07 9.06 -5.33
C THR A 181 1.24 9.44 -4.64
N TYR A 182 1.21 10.50 -3.81
CA TYR A 182 2.34 10.85 -2.96
C TYR A 182 2.74 9.70 -2.03
N LEU A 183 1.78 9.16 -1.27
CA LEU A 183 2.04 8.02 -0.38
C LEU A 183 2.55 6.80 -1.16
N ASN A 184 2.05 6.59 -2.38
CA ASN A 184 2.53 5.49 -3.22
C ASN A 184 4.00 5.67 -3.59
N ALA A 185 4.43 6.88 -3.94
CA ALA A 185 5.81 7.19 -4.24
C ALA A 185 6.71 7.14 -2.99
N ALA A 186 6.23 7.67 -1.86
CA ALA A 186 6.98 7.75 -0.60
C ALA A 186 7.14 6.39 0.12
N LEU A 187 6.29 5.42 -0.17
CA LEU A 187 6.37 4.06 0.38
C LEU A 187 7.14 3.09 -0.52
N TYR A 188 7.53 3.52 -1.72
CA TYR A 188 8.13 2.61 -2.69
C TYR A 188 9.41 1.94 -2.19
N GLY A 189 10.36 2.71 -1.66
CA GLY A 189 11.63 2.17 -1.20
C GLY A 189 11.48 1.17 -0.05
N LEU A 190 10.64 1.50 0.93
CA LEU A 190 10.33 0.63 2.06
C LEU A 190 9.70 -0.69 1.59
N HIS A 191 8.68 -0.59 0.73
CA HIS A 191 7.94 -1.76 0.26
C HIS A 191 8.77 -2.65 -0.68
N HIS A 192 9.62 -2.04 -1.52
CA HIS A 192 10.53 -2.77 -2.39
C HIS A 192 11.51 -3.62 -1.58
N LYS A 193 12.17 -3.02 -0.57
CA LYS A 193 13.06 -3.74 0.35
C LYS A 193 12.36 -4.91 1.05
N PHE A 194 11.13 -4.70 1.51
CA PHE A 194 10.32 -5.75 2.12
C PHE A 194 10.03 -6.89 1.15
N SER A 195 9.54 -6.57 -0.05
CA SER A 195 9.19 -7.56 -1.08
C SER A 195 10.41 -8.38 -1.51
N ASP A 196 11.55 -7.72 -1.72
CA ASP A 196 12.81 -8.38 -2.10
C ASP A 196 13.30 -9.31 -0.99
N SER A 197 13.27 -8.83 0.26
CA SER A 197 13.67 -9.61 1.42
C SER A 197 12.81 -10.85 1.58
N LEU A 198 11.49 -10.67 1.51
CA LEU A 198 10.55 -11.78 1.61
C LEU A 198 10.74 -12.78 0.46
N THR A 199 10.84 -12.29 -0.77
CA THR A 199 11.05 -13.13 -1.96
C THR A 199 12.33 -13.96 -1.83
N ARG A 200 13.43 -13.33 -1.44
CA ARG A 200 14.72 -14.03 -1.26
C ARG A 200 14.63 -15.15 -0.24
N ILE A 201 14.04 -14.91 0.92
CA ILE A 201 13.93 -15.94 1.97
C ILE A 201 13.01 -17.07 1.54
N LEU A 202 11.88 -16.77 0.90
CA LEU A 202 10.98 -17.80 0.38
C LEU A 202 11.68 -18.69 -0.65
N ASP A 203 12.48 -18.09 -1.53
CA ASP A 203 13.26 -18.84 -2.53
C ASP A 203 14.36 -19.70 -1.89
N GLU A 204 15.09 -19.15 -0.88
CA GLU A 204 16.08 -19.89 -0.09
C GLU A 204 15.48 -21.11 0.61
N LYS A 205 14.22 -21.03 1.05
CA LYS A 205 13.48 -22.12 1.68
C LYS A 205 12.76 -23.07 0.69
N GLY A 206 12.93 -22.86 -0.61
CA GLY A 206 12.30 -23.66 -1.65
C GLY A 206 10.80 -23.44 -1.83
N LEU A 207 10.25 -22.36 -1.28
CA LEU A 207 8.85 -22.00 -1.35
C LEU A 207 8.53 -21.29 -2.66
N ARG A 208 8.03 -22.03 -3.66
CA ARG A 208 7.80 -21.54 -5.03
C ARG A 208 6.34 -21.29 -5.38
N SER A 209 5.43 -21.56 -4.45
CA SER A 209 3.99 -21.39 -4.65
C SER A 209 3.58 -19.93 -4.83
N PRO A 210 2.40 -19.64 -5.39
CA PRO A 210 1.90 -18.28 -5.55
C PRO A 210 1.90 -17.48 -4.24
N ARG A 211 2.38 -16.24 -4.31
CA ARG A 211 2.62 -15.32 -3.20
C ARG A 211 1.62 -14.17 -3.28
N PHE A 212 0.80 -14.00 -2.26
CA PHE A 212 -0.21 -12.95 -2.22
C PHE A 212 -0.05 -12.09 -0.98
N LEU A 213 -0.18 -10.78 -1.14
CA LEU A 213 -0.28 -9.83 -0.04
C LEU A 213 -1.74 -9.40 0.12
N LEU A 214 -2.21 -9.36 1.37
CA LEU A 214 -3.54 -8.87 1.69
C LEU A 214 -3.62 -7.37 1.44
N LYS A 215 -4.80 -6.94 0.95
CA LYS A 215 -5.15 -5.54 0.80
C LYS A 215 -6.09 -5.10 1.92
N PRO A 216 -6.15 -3.82 2.22
CA PRO A 216 -7.02 -3.29 3.26
C PRO A 216 -8.52 -3.47 2.97
N ASP A 217 -8.91 -3.81 1.75
CA ASP A 217 -10.31 -4.12 1.38
C ASP A 217 -10.70 -5.59 1.58
N GLY A 218 -9.83 -6.40 2.20
CA GLY A 218 -10.00 -7.84 2.42
C GLY A 218 -9.65 -8.72 1.23
N GLY A 219 -9.31 -8.13 0.09
CA GLY A 219 -8.82 -8.87 -1.08
C GLY A 219 -7.33 -9.15 -1.01
N THR A 220 -6.80 -9.82 -2.04
CA THR A 220 -5.37 -10.11 -2.17
C THR A 220 -4.80 -9.56 -3.48
N MET A 221 -3.48 -9.40 -3.53
CA MET A 221 -2.72 -9.03 -4.71
C MET A 221 -1.44 -9.85 -4.74
N GLU A 222 -1.00 -10.29 -5.92
CA GLU A 222 0.30 -10.96 -6.06
C GLU A 222 1.41 -10.04 -5.54
N LEU A 223 2.36 -10.62 -4.81
CA LEU A 223 3.43 -9.87 -4.13
C LEU A 223 4.18 -8.94 -5.10
N ASP A 224 4.57 -9.44 -6.26
CA ASP A 224 5.32 -8.67 -7.26
C ASP A 224 4.53 -7.45 -7.80
N LYS A 225 3.20 -7.57 -7.88
CA LYS A 225 2.33 -6.48 -8.32
C LYS A 225 2.17 -5.38 -7.28
N THR A 226 2.40 -5.70 -5.99
CA THR A 226 2.30 -4.72 -4.91
C THR A 226 3.39 -3.66 -4.95
N ILE A 227 4.53 -3.95 -5.57
CA ILE A 227 5.67 -3.01 -5.72
C ILE A 227 5.23 -1.73 -6.45
N ARG A 228 4.31 -1.84 -7.41
CA ARG A 228 3.79 -0.67 -8.13
C ARG A 228 2.77 0.15 -7.34
N THR A 229 2.14 -0.48 -6.34
CA THR A 229 1.06 0.16 -5.57
C THR A 229 1.22 -0.06 -4.06
N PRO A 230 2.39 0.27 -3.47
CA PRO A 230 2.68 0.01 -2.06
C PRO A 230 1.69 0.65 -1.09
N ALA A 231 1.11 1.80 -1.41
CA ALA A 231 0.09 2.43 -0.58
C ALA A 231 -1.16 1.53 -0.37
N ARG A 232 -1.44 0.60 -1.30
CA ARG A 232 -2.56 -0.36 -1.18
C ARG A 232 -2.29 -1.50 -0.19
N THR A 233 -1.15 -1.51 0.47
CA THR A 233 -0.83 -2.50 1.53
C THR A 233 -1.06 -1.94 2.93
N ALA A 234 -1.26 -0.62 3.06
CA ALA A 234 -1.56 0.02 4.33
C ALA A 234 -2.86 -0.53 4.94
N GLN A 235 -2.85 -0.84 6.25
CA GLN A 235 -3.96 -1.48 6.98
C GLN A 235 -4.33 -2.89 6.49
N SER A 236 -3.38 -3.65 5.95
CA SER A 236 -3.61 -5.07 5.61
C SER A 236 -3.77 -5.96 6.86
N GLY A 237 -3.10 -5.66 7.97
CA GLY A 237 -3.24 -6.40 9.24
C GLY A 237 -4.67 -6.38 9.78
N PRO A 238 -5.28 -5.21 10.07
CA PRO A 238 -6.68 -5.13 10.49
C PRO A 238 -7.66 -5.83 9.53
N ALA A 239 -7.41 -5.73 8.22
CA ALA A 239 -8.23 -6.45 7.25
C ALA A 239 -8.06 -7.98 7.34
N ALA A 240 -6.84 -8.45 7.65
CA ALA A 240 -6.58 -9.87 7.88
C ALA A 240 -7.38 -10.41 9.07
N SER A 241 -7.40 -9.68 10.19
CA SER A 241 -8.15 -10.03 11.40
C SER A 241 -9.66 -10.13 11.13
N VAL A 242 -10.23 -9.17 10.39
CA VAL A 242 -11.65 -9.20 10.00
C VAL A 242 -11.97 -10.38 9.09
N MET A 243 -11.14 -10.62 8.07
CA MET A 243 -11.34 -11.72 7.13
C MET A 243 -11.14 -13.08 7.80
N GLY A 244 -10.20 -13.16 8.76
CA GLY A 244 -10.00 -14.35 9.60
C GLY A 244 -11.20 -14.65 10.48
N ALA A 245 -11.73 -13.65 11.21
CA ALA A 245 -12.93 -13.79 12.02
C ALA A 245 -14.14 -14.25 11.18
N LEU A 246 -14.31 -13.65 9.99
CA LEU A 246 -15.36 -14.04 9.06
C LEU A 246 -15.22 -15.49 8.58
N ALA A 247 -13.99 -15.94 8.31
CA ALA A 247 -13.74 -17.32 7.87
C ALA A 247 -13.98 -18.35 8.98
N LEU A 248 -13.67 -18.00 10.24
CA LEU A 248 -13.80 -18.92 11.38
C LEU A 248 -15.24 -19.02 11.93
N ASP A 249 -15.96 -17.89 12.02
CA ASP A 249 -17.29 -17.82 12.67
C ASP A 249 -18.44 -17.48 11.71
N GLY A 250 -18.13 -16.99 10.50
CA GLY A 250 -19.14 -16.51 9.54
C GLY A 250 -19.79 -15.18 9.93
N CYS A 251 -19.58 -14.67 11.14
CA CYS A 251 -20.05 -13.38 11.65
C CYS A 251 -21.54 -13.10 11.35
N LYS A 252 -22.41 -13.99 11.78
CA LYS A 252 -23.87 -13.84 11.58
C LYS A 252 -24.42 -12.69 12.43
N GLY A 253 -25.39 -11.95 11.87
CA GLY A 253 -25.95 -10.77 12.52
C GLY A 253 -24.95 -9.60 12.56
N THR A 254 -25.05 -8.74 13.57
CA THR A 254 -24.12 -7.62 13.80
C THR A 254 -22.98 -8.07 14.69
N THR A 255 -21.79 -8.20 14.11
CA THR A 255 -20.59 -8.65 14.82
C THR A 255 -19.56 -7.53 14.91
N LEU A 256 -18.99 -7.32 16.10
CA LEU A 256 -17.86 -6.45 16.35
C LEU A 256 -16.58 -7.31 16.41
N VAL A 257 -15.65 -7.05 15.50
CA VAL A 257 -14.33 -7.68 15.50
C VAL A 257 -13.34 -6.74 16.18
N LEU A 258 -12.66 -7.24 17.22
CA LEU A 258 -11.64 -6.51 17.98
C LEU A 258 -10.31 -7.24 17.79
N ASP A 259 -9.33 -6.53 17.25
CA ASP A 259 -7.94 -6.97 17.16
C ASP A 259 -7.10 -6.19 18.17
N ILE A 260 -6.70 -6.86 19.25
CA ILE A 260 -6.01 -6.24 20.39
C ILE A 260 -4.52 -6.60 20.28
N GLY A 261 -3.75 -5.67 19.73
CA GLY A 261 -2.30 -5.76 19.62
C GLY A 261 -1.56 -5.15 20.83
N GLY A 262 -0.24 -5.15 20.77
CA GLY A 262 0.61 -4.56 21.83
C GLY A 262 0.57 -3.03 21.90
N THR A 263 0.22 -2.35 20.81
CA THR A 263 0.25 -0.88 20.68
C THR A 263 -1.09 -0.28 20.28
N THR A 264 -1.94 -1.04 19.59
CA THR A 264 -3.24 -0.58 19.07
C THR A 264 -4.32 -1.61 19.31
N THR A 265 -5.56 -1.16 19.36
CA THR A 265 -6.76 -1.99 19.23
C THR A 265 -7.50 -1.55 17.98
N ASP A 266 -7.64 -2.44 17.02
CA ASP A 266 -8.38 -2.23 15.80
C ASP A 266 -9.80 -2.79 15.93
N MET A 267 -10.80 -1.98 15.59
CA MET A 267 -12.21 -2.33 15.69
C MET A 267 -12.86 -2.26 14.31
N SER A 268 -13.58 -3.30 13.94
CA SER A 268 -14.33 -3.37 12.69
C SER A 268 -15.71 -3.98 12.91
N VAL A 269 -16.67 -3.59 12.10
CA VAL A 269 -18.04 -4.09 12.16
C VAL A 269 -18.34 -4.94 10.92
N VAL A 270 -18.92 -6.10 11.16
CA VAL A 270 -19.46 -7.01 10.14
C VAL A 270 -20.97 -7.09 10.32
N LEU A 271 -21.72 -6.87 9.25
CA LEU A 271 -23.19 -6.96 9.24
C LEU A 271 -23.62 -8.13 8.36
N GLU A 272 -24.31 -9.13 8.95
CA GLU A 272 -24.81 -10.32 8.25
C GLU A 272 -23.72 -10.97 7.36
N GLY A 273 -22.51 -11.13 7.91
CA GLY A 273 -21.38 -11.71 7.19
C GLY A 273 -20.70 -10.78 6.17
N VAL A 274 -21.08 -9.49 6.12
CA VAL A 274 -20.47 -8.51 5.21
C VAL A 274 -19.72 -7.44 5.99
N PRO A 275 -18.38 -7.36 5.86
CA PRO A 275 -17.60 -6.31 6.49
C PRO A 275 -17.96 -4.92 5.95
N LEU A 276 -18.10 -3.95 6.83
CA LEU A 276 -18.29 -2.56 6.41
C LEU A 276 -17.02 -2.05 5.72
N ARG A 277 -17.23 -1.20 4.70
CA ARG A 277 -16.15 -0.58 3.92
C ARG A 277 -16.14 0.93 4.10
N ALA A 278 -14.95 1.51 4.06
CA ALA A 278 -14.78 2.96 3.97
C ALA A 278 -15.20 3.45 2.57
N PRO A 279 -16.31 4.23 2.43
CA PRO A 279 -16.94 4.50 1.14
C PRO A 279 -16.07 5.36 0.21
N TYR A 280 -15.25 6.23 0.77
CA TYR A 280 -14.45 7.21 0.03
C TYR A 280 -12.95 7.05 0.20
N GLY A 281 -12.50 5.87 0.63
CA GLY A 281 -11.12 5.62 1.02
C GLY A 281 -10.83 6.02 2.47
N ILE A 282 -9.72 5.53 2.99
CA ILE A 282 -9.34 5.71 4.40
C ILE A 282 -8.53 6.98 4.63
N ARG A 283 -8.51 7.38 5.90
CA ARG A 283 -7.57 8.36 6.41
C ARG A 283 -6.38 7.64 7.05
N LEU A 284 -5.17 8.00 6.66
CA LEU A 284 -3.92 7.49 7.23
C LEU A 284 -3.13 8.68 7.79
N GLY A 285 -3.05 8.79 9.10
CA GLY A 285 -2.50 9.97 9.75
C GLY A 285 -3.18 11.27 9.27
N PRO A 286 -2.45 12.27 8.78
CA PRO A 286 -3.02 13.49 8.23
C PRO A 286 -3.64 13.30 6.84
N PHE A 287 -3.36 12.19 6.16
CA PHE A 287 -3.65 11.98 4.75
C PHE A 287 -5.04 11.40 4.51
N ARG A 288 -5.86 12.08 3.70
CA ARG A 288 -7.11 11.55 3.16
C ARG A 288 -6.83 10.87 1.83
N THR A 289 -7.05 9.55 1.74
CA THR A 289 -6.67 8.75 0.58
C THR A 289 -7.85 8.25 -0.23
N LEU A 290 -7.57 7.63 -1.38
CA LEU A 290 -8.50 6.83 -2.18
C LEU A 290 -8.24 5.32 -2.04
N ILE A 291 -7.52 4.92 -1.01
CA ILE A 291 -7.26 3.51 -0.74
C ILE A 291 -8.57 2.87 -0.25
N ARG A 292 -9.06 1.89 -0.99
CA ARG A 292 -10.23 1.10 -0.59
C ARG A 292 -9.85 0.23 0.60
N SER A 293 -10.65 0.27 1.65
CA SER A 293 -10.41 -0.48 2.87
C SER A 293 -11.71 -0.94 3.52
N LEU A 294 -11.62 -1.95 4.34
CA LEU A 294 -12.62 -2.19 5.38
C LEU A 294 -12.68 -0.97 6.30
N LEU A 295 -13.84 -0.72 6.89
CA LEU A 295 -14.01 0.35 7.86
C LEU A 295 -13.45 -0.14 9.21
N THR A 296 -12.24 0.32 9.52
CA THR A 296 -11.56 0.00 10.77
C THR A 296 -11.28 1.28 11.55
N LEU A 297 -11.55 1.25 12.84
CA LEU A 297 -11.18 2.28 13.79
C LEU A 297 -10.03 1.76 14.65
N SER A 298 -8.87 2.41 14.56
CA SER A 298 -7.70 2.09 15.39
C SER A 298 -7.65 3.00 16.61
N LEU A 299 -7.58 2.41 17.78
CA LEU A 299 -7.32 3.08 19.05
C LEU A 299 -5.87 2.81 19.44
N ILE A 300 -5.13 3.87 19.74
CA ILE A 300 -3.75 3.76 20.23
C ILE A 300 -3.81 3.63 21.76
N HIS A 301 -3.16 2.62 22.30
CA HIS A 301 -2.97 2.50 23.76
C HIS A 301 -1.97 3.58 24.22
N ILE A 302 -2.37 4.39 25.16
CA ILE A 302 -1.53 5.42 25.79
C ILE A 302 -0.84 4.81 27.01
#